data_2eda0c72b4ca4c76979f784de6455ecc
#
_entry.id   2eda0c72b4ca4c76979f784de6455ecc
#
_cell.length_a   1.000
_cell.length_b   1.000
_cell.length_c   1.000
_cell.angle_alpha   90.00
_cell.angle_beta   90.00
_cell.angle_gamma   90.00
#
_symmetry.space_group_name_H-M   'P 1'
#
loop_
_entity.id
_entity.type
_entity.pdbx_description
1 polymer ?
#
loop_
_entity_poly.entity_id
_entity_poly.type
_entity_poly.pdbx_seq_one_letter_code
_entity_poly.pdbx_strand_id
1 'polypeptide(L)'
;MIQLHNLLPLCLCLWAITTAPAQITNEAILQADAAMLAAAPRALADPAHPVFHVTSPAQWMNDPNGPIFYHGYYHLFYQLTPFSDESGIKYWGHVRSRDLVKWEALPVALWPSTELGEASVWSGCCTINGKGQPMAFYTSIGQGKSAFDQAAQWAAIGSDDLITWQKSPANPVLSDAVNGETKVYDWRDPFIFHAGKKTLLILGGHLAKDGDAAVNIYEAENPGLTRWKYHGVMFHVPGAPTVECPNFFQLGRQWVLFVSPYGRVQYFVGDFDAATWRFHPHTHGFLDYGSSFYAPNTMQIPDGRRLVWGWLNGFPPGHGWNGCLSLPRQLSLSNDGDLRQTPAPQLAKLRGPSVKWSRVQAGSNEQTFVLPKTNTLEISLEVDWQTTNNFKLELKNGPKDASPMVINFNGAELQVLDAKAPLSLSPGQRTLHLDIFVDRSVLEVFANDTVCLTKIISPFGSNPILTIQADGRGVRLKRIQAWPM
;
A
#
# COMPACT_ATOMS: atom_id res chain seq x y z
N MET A 1 7.73 -40.74 -37.09
CA MET A 1 8.56 -39.85 -36.22
C MET A 1 7.75 -38.60 -35.98
N ILE A 2 7.08 -38.54 -34.82
CA ILE A 2 6.16 -37.47 -34.45
C ILE A 2 6.92 -36.57 -33.49
N GLN A 3 7.10 -35.31 -33.89
CA GLN A 3 7.68 -34.28 -33.02
C GLN A 3 6.67 -33.83 -31.96
N LEU A 4 7.07 -34.00 -30.70
CA LEU A 4 6.32 -33.45 -29.55
C LEU A 4 6.61 -31.95 -29.43
N HIS A 5 5.52 -31.16 -29.46
CA HIS A 5 5.53 -29.74 -29.19
C HIS A 5 5.66 -29.50 -27.68
N ASN A 6 6.60 -28.64 -27.33
CA ASN A 6 6.75 -28.10 -25.97
C ASN A 6 5.54 -27.26 -25.59
N LEU A 7 4.71 -27.76 -24.68
CA LEU A 7 3.68 -27.02 -23.99
C LEU A 7 4.34 -26.26 -22.82
N LEU A 8 4.39 -24.95 -22.92
CA LEU A 8 4.63 -24.08 -21.77
C LEU A 8 3.53 -24.35 -20.71
N PRO A 9 3.88 -24.44 -19.43
CA PRO A 9 2.89 -24.49 -18.39
C PRO A 9 2.24 -23.11 -18.26
N LEU A 10 1.02 -22.98 -18.78
CA LEU A 10 0.10 -21.93 -18.39
C LEU A 10 -0.16 -22.12 -16.89
N CYS A 11 0.38 -21.24 -16.04
CA CYS A 11 -0.05 -21.13 -14.65
C CYS A 11 -1.49 -20.61 -14.67
N LEU A 12 -2.46 -21.51 -14.86
CA LEU A 12 -3.84 -21.28 -14.52
C LEU A 12 -3.88 -21.14 -12.99
N CYS A 13 -4.10 -19.91 -12.50
CA CYS A 13 -4.63 -19.73 -11.17
C CYS A 13 -6.01 -20.41 -11.13
N LEU A 14 -6.02 -21.68 -10.76
CA LEU A 14 -7.25 -22.42 -10.50
C LEU A 14 -7.96 -21.73 -9.33
N TRP A 15 -9.04 -21.07 -9.62
CA TRP A 15 -10.04 -20.63 -8.66
C TRP A 15 -10.60 -21.87 -7.97
N ALA A 16 -9.98 -22.31 -6.88
CA ALA A 16 -10.60 -23.27 -6.01
C ALA A 16 -11.68 -22.51 -5.22
N ILE A 17 -12.90 -22.52 -5.75
CA ILE A 17 -14.09 -22.18 -4.97
C ILE A 17 -14.21 -23.29 -3.93
N THR A 18 -13.57 -23.11 -2.77
CA THR A 18 -13.86 -23.91 -1.60
C THR A 18 -15.24 -23.48 -1.13
N THR A 19 -16.20 -24.36 -1.25
CA THR A 19 -17.56 -24.17 -0.72
C THR A 19 -17.47 -23.98 0.79
N ALA A 20 -17.42 -22.73 1.24
CA ALA A 20 -17.60 -22.39 2.64
C ALA A 20 -19.10 -22.56 3.00
N PRO A 21 -19.44 -23.08 4.18
CA PRO A 21 -20.83 -23.41 4.54
C PRO A 21 -21.70 -22.23 4.95
N ALA A 22 -21.33 -21.00 4.69
CA ALA A 22 -22.19 -19.84 4.90
C ALA A 22 -22.60 -19.27 3.55
N GLN A 23 -23.84 -19.51 3.14
CA GLN A 23 -24.41 -18.93 1.93
C GLN A 23 -24.44 -17.41 2.06
N ILE A 24 -23.67 -16.69 1.24
CA ILE A 24 -23.81 -15.26 1.08
C ILE A 24 -25.17 -15.03 0.42
N THR A 25 -26.10 -14.45 1.17
CA THR A 25 -27.47 -14.21 0.71
C THR A 25 -27.71 -12.75 0.33
N ASN A 26 -26.72 -11.88 0.52
CA ASN A 26 -26.86 -10.45 0.23
C ASN A 26 -26.78 -10.21 -1.28
N GLU A 27 -27.85 -9.71 -1.86
CA GLU A 27 -28.01 -9.48 -3.30
C GLU A 27 -26.96 -8.50 -3.85
N ALA A 28 -26.60 -7.44 -3.10
CA ALA A 28 -25.60 -6.46 -3.53
C ALA A 28 -24.19 -7.08 -3.62
N ILE A 29 -23.85 -8.02 -2.73
CA ILE A 29 -22.59 -8.77 -2.79
C ILE A 29 -22.59 -9.70 -3.98
N LEU A 30 -23.67 -10.47 -4.18
CA LEU A 30 -23.79 -11.41 -5.30
C LEU A 30 -23.67 -10.71 -6.66
N GLN A 31 -24.30 -9.55 -6.81
CA GLN A 31 -24.20 -8.72 -8.02
C GLN A 31 -22.80 -8.17 -8.24
N ALA A 32 -22.14 -7.69 -7.17
CA ALA A 32 -20.77 -7.18 -7.23
C ALA A 32 -19.78 -8.29 -7.62
N ASP A 33 -19.87 -9.46 -6.98
CA ASP A 33 -19.01 -10.62 -7.28
C ASP A 33 -19.24 -11.13 -8.71
N ALA A 34 -20.48 -11.18 -9.18
CA ALA A 34 -20.81 -11.55 -10.55
C ALA A 34 -20.23 -10.57 -11.59
N ALA A 35 -20.30 -9.25 -11.31
CA ALA A 35 -19.74 -8.23 -12.18
C ALA A 35 -18.21 -8.34 -12.26
N MET A 36 -17.54 -8.57 -11.11
CA MET A 36 -16.09 -8.78 -11.04
C MET A 36 -15.68 -10.02 -11.83
N LEU A 37 -16.38 -11.14 -11.65
CA LEU A 37 -16.12 -12.39 -12.37
C LEU A 37 -16.29 -12.23 -13.89
N ALA A 38 -17.31 -11.50 -14.33
CA ALA A 38 -17.56 -11.23 -15.74
C ALA A 38 -16.47 -10.35 -16.38
N ALA A 39 -15.90 -9.40 -15.64
CA ALA A 39 -14.85 -8.49 -16.12
C ALA A 39 -13.44 -9.10 -16.04
N ALA A 40 -13.18 -10.08 -15.16
CA ALA A 40 -11.88 -10.65 -14.89
C ALA A 40 -11.12 -11.17 -16.13
N PRO A 41 -11.74 -11.84 -17.13
CA PRO A 41 -11.02 -12.30 -18.33
C PRO A 41 -10.39 -11.15 -19.12
N ARG A 42 -11.05 -9.99 -19.20
CA ARG A 42 -10.52 -8.81 -19.87
C ARG A 42 -9.36 -8.20 -19.09
N ALA A 43 -9.51 -8.06 -17.79
CA ALA A 43 -8.46 -7.54 -16.91
C ALA A 43 -7.19 -8.39 -16.96
N LEU A 44 -7.32 -9.71 -16.86
CA LEU A 44 -6.20 -10.65 -16.87
C LEU A 44 -5.51 -10.76 -18.26
N ALA A 45 -6.21 -10.47 -19.35
CA ALA A 45 -5.64 -10.47 -20.70
C ALA A 45 -4.78 -9.21 -20.98
N ASP A 46 -4.90 -8.16 -20.18
CA ASP A 46 -4.13 -6.94 -20.37
C ASP A 46 -2.63 -7.17 -20.07
N PRO A 47 -1.72 -6.89 -20.99
CA PRO A 47 -0.28 -7.01 -20.76
C PRO A 47 0.25 -6.07 -19.66
N ALA A 48 -0.49 -5.02 -19.32
CA ALA A 48 -0.15 -4.08 -18.25
C ALA A 48 -0.55 -4.59 -16.85
N HIS A 49 -1.50 -5.55 -16.75
CA HIS A 49 -2.02 -6.02 -15.46
C HIS A 49 -0.91 -6.65 -14.60
N PRO A 50 -0.65 -6.17 -13.37
CA PRO A 50 0.40 -6.71 -12.49
C PRO A 50 0.21 -8.21 -12.18
N VAL A 51 1.30 -8.91 -11.92
CA VAL A 51 1.32 -10.36 -11.68
C VAL A 51 1.47 -10.70 -10.20
N PHE A 52 2.32 -9.95 -9.49
CA PHE A 52 2.65 -10.23 -8.09
C PHE A 52 2.29 -9.09 -7.12
N HIS A 53 1.86 -7.93 -7.61
CA HIS A 53 1.16 -6.95 -6.78
C HIS A 53 -0.26 -7.43 -6.48
N VAL A 54 -0.80 -7.05 -5.33
CA VAL A 54 -2.20 -7.33 -5.00
C VAL A 54 -3.10 -6.47 -5.86
N THR A 55 -3.93 -7.12 -6.67
CA THR A 55 -4.97 -6.48 -7.50
C THR A 55 -6.34 -7.00 -7.10
N SER A 56 -7.39 -6.22 -7.37
CA SER A 56 -8.72 -6.81 -7.49
C SER A 56 -8.79 -7.70 -8.74
N PRO A 57 -9.66 -8.70 -8.79
CA PRO A 57 -9.82 -9.55 -9.99
C PRO A 57 -10.12 -8.76 -11.27
N ALA A 58 -10.79 -7.62 -11.14
CA ALA A 58 -11.11 -6.68 -12.21
C ALA A 58 -11.56 -5.34 -11.62
N GLN A 59 -11.89 -4.39 -12.50
CA GLN A 59 -12.52 -3.12 -12.19
C GLN A 59 -11.61 -2.20 -11.34
N TRP A 60 -12.19 -1.17 -10.72
CA TRP A 60 -11.44 -0.17 -9.94
C TRP A 60 -11.18 -0.66 -8.53
N MET A 61 -9.92 -0.54 -8.09
CA MET A 61 -9.56 -0.60 -6.67
C MET A 61 -8.71 0.61 -6.25
N ASN A 62 -8.84 0.99 -4.98
CA ASN A 62 -7.99 2.04 -4.41
C ASN A 62 -7.51 1.65 -3.00
N ASP A 63 -7.70 2.46 -1.98
CA ASP A 63 -7.08 2.37 -0.65
C ASP A 63 -7.07 0.96 -0.06
N PRO A 64 -5.92 0.47 0.42
CA PRO A 64 -5.88 -0.71 1.28
C PRO A 64 -6.64 -0.42 2.57
N ASN A 65 -7.50 -1.35 2.98
CA ASN A 65 -8.33 -1.23 4.16
C ASN A 65 -8.15 -2.41 5.10
N GLY A 66 -8.21 -2.15 6.39
CA GLY A 66 -8.30 -3.15 7.43
C GLY A 66 -7.31 -4.32 7.36
N PRO A 67 -6.01 -4.13 7.07
CA PRO A 67 -5.06 -5.23 7.07
C PRO A 67 -5.04 -5.87 8.46
N ILE A 68 -5.26 -7.19 8.53
CA ILE A 68 -5.31 -7.93 9.79
C ILE A 68 -4.79 -9.36 9.63
N PHE A 69 -4.00 -9.84 10.60
CA PHE A 69 -3.67 -11.25 10.70
C PHE A 69 -4.70 -11.95 11.59
N TYR A 70 -5.38 -12.95 11.05
CA TYR A 70 -6.44 -13.64 11.75
C TYR A 70 -6.49 -15.13 11.36
N HIS A 71 -6.59 -16.03 12.33
CA HIS A 71 -6.67 -17.49 12.16
C HIS A 71 -5.68 -18.07 11.13
N GLY A 72 -4.42 -17.56 11.15
CA GLY A 72 -3.34 -18.07 10.28
C GLY A 72 -3.34 -17.51 8.86
N TYR A 73 -4.16 -16.51 8.59
CA TYR A 73 -4.17 -15.78 7.33
C TYR A 73 -3.88 -14.29 7.53
N TYR A 74 -3.19 -13.71 6.59
CA TYR A 74 -3.11 -12.27 6.36
C TYR A 74 -4.29 -11.88 5.50
N HIS A 75 -5.15 -11.01 5.99
CA HIS A 75 -6.29 -10.46 5.27
C HIS A 75 -5.99 -9.02 4.88
N LEU A 76 -6.30 -8.66 3.65
CA LEU A 76 -6.30 -7.30 3.14
C LEU A 76 -7.67 -7.01 2.53
N PHE A 77 -8.21 -5.86 2.87
CA PHE A 77 -9.37 -5.31 2.21
C PHE A 77 -8.93 -4.09 1.40
N TYR A 78 -9.77 -3.66 0.49
CA TYR A 78 -9.50 -2.47 -0.32
C TYR A 78 -10.80 -1.84 -0.79
N GLN A 79 -10.79 -0.54 -1.02
CA GLN A 79 -11.91 0.11 -1.69
C GLN A 79 -12.06 -0.45 -3.11
N LEU A 80 -13.28 -0.78 -3.48
CA LEU A 80 -13.64 -1.43 -4.74
C LEU A 80 -14.82 -0.69 -5.38
N THR A 81 -14.76 -0.43 -6.69
CA THR A 81 -15.93 -0.10 -7.51
C THR A 81 -16.19 -1.30 -8.41
N PRO A 82 -17.14 -2.20 -8.08
CA PRO A 82 -17.25 -3.51 -8.76
C PRO A 82 -17.82 -3.46 -10.17
N PHE A 83 -18.43 -2.34 -10.57
CA PHE A 83 -19.16 -2.22 -11.85
C PHE A 83 -18.44 -1.34 -12.89
N SER A 84 -17.27 -0.80 -12.57
CA SER A 84 -16.49 0.07 -13.46
C SER A 84 -15.00 0.02 -13.13
N ASP A 85 -14.14 0.18 -14.13
CA ASP A 85 -12.70 0.43 -13.94
C ASP A 85 -12.37 1.92 -13.74
N GLU A 86 -13.39 2.71 -13.42
CA GLU A 86 -13.29 4.09 -12.95
C GLU A 86 -13.87 4.22 -11.54
N SER A 87 -13.45 5.29 -10.84
CA SER A 87 -13.92 5.56 -9.48
C SER A 87 -15.43 5.81 -9.44
N GLY A 88 -16.12 5.17 -8.51
CA GLY A 88 -17.57 5.27 -8.31
C GLY A 88 -17.98 4.92 -6.88
N ILE A 89 -19.17 4.36 -6.71
CA ILE A 89 -19.70 3.90 -5.43
C ILE A 89 -18.76 2.82 -4.85
N LYS A 90 -18.33 3.00 -3.60
CA LYS A 90 -17.34 2.15 -2.95
C LYS A 90 -17.98 1.00 -2.17
N TYR A 91 -17.36 -0.14 -2.36
CA TYR A 91 -17.46 -1.40 -1.62
C TYR A 91 -16.11 -1.70 -0.97
N TRP A 92 -16.01 -2.76 -0.18
CA TRP A 92 -14.71 -3.35 0.19
C TRP A 92 -14.55 -4.70 -0.49
N GLY A 93 -13.53 -4.80 -1.37
CA GLY A 93 -13.01 -6.07 -1.85
C GLY A 93 -12.16 -6.74 -0.75
N HIS A 94 -11.87 -8.03 -0.92
CA HIS A 94 -11.18 -8.83 0.09
C HIS A 94 -10.24 -9.84 -0.56
N VAL A 95 -9.02 -9.91 -0.05
CA VAL A 95 -8.06 -10.96 -0.36
C VAL A 95 -7.42 -11.50 0.92
N ARG A 96 -6.98 -12.76 0.89
CA ARG A 96 -6.20 -13.34 1.99
C ARG A 96 -4.98 -14.10 1.49
N SER A 97 -3.98 -14.26 2.37
CA SER A 97 -2.76 -15.01 2.09
C SER A 97 -2.25 -15.73 3.34
N ARG A 98 -1.58 -16.85 3.16
CA ARG A 98 -0.83 -17.51 4.24
C ARG A 98 0.64 -17.08 4.30
N ASP A 99 1.13 -16.42 3.25
CA ASP A 99 2.57 -16.18 3.08
C ASP A 99 2.95 -14.80 2.55
N LEU A 100 1.98 -13.89 2.39
CA LEU A 100 2.12 -12.52 1.90
C LEU A 100 2.47 -12.40 0.41
N VAL A 101 2.55 -13.50 -0.33
CA VAL A 101 2.92 -13.49 -1.76
C VAL A 101 1.88 -14.16 -2.65
N LYS A 102 1.19 -15.20 -2.14
CA LYS A 102 0.09 -15.86 -2.84
C LYS A 102 -1.22 -15.42 -2.22
N TRP A 103 -1.96 -14.63 -2.95
CA TRP A 103 -3.22 -14.05 -2.50
C TRP A 103 -4.41 -14.75 -3.14
N GLU A 104 -5.41 -15.06 -2.34
CA GLU A 104 -6.70 -15.62 -2.73
C GLU A 104 -7.74 -14.51 -2.66
N ALA A 105 -8.44 -14.25 -3.77
CA ALA A 105 -9.58 -13.35 -3.76
C ALA A 105 -10.77 -14.02 -3.08
N LEU A 106 -11.46 -13.26 -2.25
CA LEU A 106 -12.64 -13.67 -1.50
C LEU A 106 -13.85 -12.85 -1.96
N PRO A 107 -15.07 -13.23 -1.59
CA PRO A 107 -16.26 -12.43 -1.86
C PRO A 107 -16.12 -11.01 -1.32
N VAL A 108 -16.83 -10.07 -1.93
CA VAL A 108 -16.94 -8.70 -1.44
C VAL A 108 -17.32 -8.69 0.03
N ALA A 109 -16.54 -7.99 0.86
CA ALA A 109 -16.72 -7.99 2.31
C ALA A 109 -17.79 -7.00 2.77
N LEU A 110 -17.72 -5.75 2.27
CA LEU A 110 -18.66 -4.70 2.64
C LEU A 110 -19.28 -4.07 1.40
N TRP A 111 -20.54 -3.73 1.53
CA TRP A 111 -21.40 -3.16 0.48
C TRP A 111 -22.17 -1.94 1.01
N PRO A 112 -22.59 -1.02 0.14
CA PRO A 112 -23.53 0.03 0.53
C PRO A 112 -24.89 -0.56 0.90
N SER A 113 -25.26 -0.48 2.19
CA SER A 113 -26.56 -0.93 2.70
C SER A 113 -27.59 0.18 2.52
N THR A 114 -28.10 0.31 1.31
CA THR A 114 -29.02 1.39 0.93
C THR A 114 -30.31 1.38 1.75
N GLU A 115 -30.74 0.21 2.19
CA GLU A 115 -31.86 0.00 3.09
C GLU A 115 -31.63 0.62 4.49
N LEU A 116 -30.37 0.80 4.88
CA LEU A 116 -29.98 1.49 6.11
C LEU A 116 -29.57 2.96 5.86
N GLY A 117 -29.73 3.45 4.63
CA GLY A 117 -29.40 4.82 4.24
C GLY A 117 -27.94 5.06 3.86
N GLU A 118 -27.13 4.00 3.71
CA GLU A 118 -25.73 4.07 3.29
C GLU A 118 -25.64 4.05 1.75
N ALA A 119 -24.92 4.99 1.16
CA ALA A 119 -24.72 5.09 -0.28
C ALA A 119 -23.32 4.66 -0.72
N SER A 120 -22.33 4.69 0.19
CA SER A 120 -20.94 4.32 -0.14
C SER A 120 -20.17 3.91 1.13
N VAL A 121 -19.30 2.92 1.01
CA VAL A 121 -18.44 2.37 2.08
C VAL A 121 -17.02 2.84 1.83
N TRP A 122 -16.56 3.83 2.60
CA TRP A 122 -15.23 4.42 2.42
C TRP A 122 -14.18 3.74 3.29
N SER A 123 -12.97 4.31 3.34
CA SER A 123 -11.82 3.68 3.97
C SER A 123 -11.93 3.52 5.48
N GLY A 124 -11.10 2.62 6.01
CA GLY A 124 -11.05 2.32 7.42
C GLY A 124 -10.12 1.17 7.80
N CYS A 125 -10.34 0.57 8.97
CA CYS A 125 -9.46 -0.44 9.54
C CYS A 125 -10.24 -1.66 10.07
N CYS A 126 -9.51 -2.76 10.36
CA CYS A 126 -10.03 -3.89 11.12
C CYS A 126 -9.33 -4.03 12.47
N THR A 127 -10.06 -4.55 13.45
CA THR A 127 -9.55 -4.86 14.79
C THR A 127 -10.32 -6.00 15.42
N ILE A 128 -9.80 -6.54 16.52
CA ILE A 128 -10.54 -7.46 17.39
C ILE A 128 -11.05 -6.65 18.60
N ASN A 129 -12.34 -6.67 18.85
CA ASN A 129 -12.92 -5.95 19.98
C ASN A 129 -12.64 -6.66 21.32
N GLY A 130 -12.97 -6.01 22.44
CA GLY A 130 -12.76 -6.57 23.77
C GLY A 130 -13.62 -7.81 24.12
N LYS A 131 -14.48 -8.25 23.19
CA LYS A 131 -15.25 -9.50 23.27
C LYS A 131 -14.65 -10.61 22.39
N GLY A 132 -13.51 -10.38 21.75
CA GLY A 132 -12.87 -11.34 20.84
C GLY A 132 -13.45 -11.39 19.43
N GLN A 133 -14.35 -10.44 19.06
CA GLN A 133 -15.00 -10.45 17.75
C GLN A 133 -14.21 -9.58 16.76
N PRO A 134 -13.96 -10.06 15.52
CA PRO A 134 -13.38 -9.22 14.46
C PRO A 134 -14.38 -8.16 14.01
N MET A 135 -13.91 -6.94 13.87
CA MET A 135 -14.71 -5.80 13.45
C MET A 135 -13.98 -4.99 12.39
N ALA A 136 -14.69 -4.56 11.37
CA ALA A 136 -14.29 -3.52 10.44
C ALA A 136 -14.92 -2.19 10.86
N PHE A 137 -14.12 -1.12 10.90
CA PHE A 137 -14.56 0.26 11.12
C PHE A 137 -14.27 1.05 9.85
N TYR A 138 -15.23 1.83 9.39
CA TYR A 138 -15.12 2.54 8.12
C TYR A 138 -15.99 3.78 8.09
N THR A 139 -15.72 4.68 7.16
CA THR A 139 -16.55 5.85 6.94
C THR A 139 -17.72 5.49 6.03
N SER A 140 -18.91 5.70 6.50
CA SER A 140 -20.16 5.56 5.75
C SER A 140 -20.62 6.91 5.22
N ILE A 141 -20.90 6.99 3.94
CA ILE A 141 -21.52 8.14 3.29
C ILE A 141 -22.99 7.84 3.05
N GLY A 142 -23.87 8.65 3.62
CA GLY A 142 -25.32 8.51 3.46
C GLY A 142 -25.81 8.99 2.08
N GLN A 143 -27.05 8.63 1.73
CA GLN A 143 -27.68 9.07 0.49
C GLN A 143 -27.80 10.60 0.44
N GLY A 144 -27.33 11.20 -0.67
CA GLY A 144 -27.35 12.66 -0.85
C GLY A 144 -26.41 13.43 0.06
N LYS A 145 -25.51 12.74 0.75
CA LYS A 145 -24.52 13.33 1.69
C LYS A 145 -23.13 13.33 1.09
N SER A 146 -22.22 14.08 1.69
CA SER A 146 -20.82 14.11 1.34
C SER A 146 -19.92 13.85 2.53
N ALA A 147 -18.66 13.45 2.31
CA ALA A 147 -17.69 13.31 3.39
C ALA A 147 -17.33 14.64 4.03
N PHE A 148 -17.52 15.74 3.31
CA PHE A 148 -17.13 17.07 3.77
C PHE A 148 -17.83 17.51 5.06
N ASP A 149 -19.13 17.21 5.22
CA ASP A 149 -19.90 17.68 6.35
C ASP A 149 -20.90 16.69 6.98
N GLN A 150 -21.06 15.49 6.42
CA GLN A 150 -22.11 14.56 6.83
C GLN A 150 -21.68 13.09 6.83
N ALA A 151 -20.41 12.80 7.01
CA ALA A 151 -19.90 11.43 7.18
C ALA A 151 -20.24 10.91 8.58
N ALA A 152 -20.40 9.59 8.71
CA ALA A 152 -20.52 8.89 9.98
C ALA A 152 -19.59 7.67 9.98
N GLN A 153 -19.12 7.25 11.16
CA GLN A 153 -18.29 6.06 11.23
C GLN A 153 -19.18 4.87 11.61
N TRP A 154 -19.11 3.86 10.78
CA TRP A 154 -19.86 2.63 10.92
C TRP A 154 -18.93 1.47 11.24
N ALA A 155 -19.51 0.39 11.73
CA ALA A 155 -18.81 -0.86 11.98
C ALA A 155 -19.56 -2.05 11.35
N ALA A 156 -18.81 -3.09 11.02
CA ALA A 156 -19.34 -4.40 10.68
C ALA A 156 -18.63 -5.46 11.51
N ILE A 157 -19.34 -6.54 11.85
CA ILE A 157 -18.85 -7.68 12.60
C ILE A 157 -18.55 -8.81 11.61
N GLY A 158 -17.34 -9.32 11.63
CA GLY A 158 -16.91 -10.43 10.77
C GLY A 158 -17.24 -11.79 11.38
N SER A 159 -17.45 -12.77 10.50
CA SER A 159 -17.46 -14.19 10.87
C SER A 159 -16.07 -14.66 11.31
N ASP A 160 -15.98 -15.85 11.92
CA ASP A 160 -14.72 -16.44 12.38
C ASP A 160 -13.68 -16.67 11.27
N ASP A 161 -14.08 -16.72 10.02
CA ASP A 161 -13.21 -16.84 8.85
C ASP A 161 -13.03 -15.53 8.08
N LEU A 162 -13.65 -14.44 8.54
CA LEU A 162 -13.71 -13.11 7.95
C LEU A 162 -14.33 -13.07 6.53
N ILE A 163 -15.00 -14.13 6.09
CA ILE A 163 -15.59 -14.17 4.73
C ILE A 163 -16.92 -13.40 4.71
N THR A 164 -17.74 -13.52 5.75
CA THR A 164 -19.02 -12.84 5.84
C THR A 164 -19.00 -11.75 6.90
N TRP A 165 -19.71 -10.66 6.60
CA TRP A 165 -19.75 -9.48 7.45
C TRP A 165 -21.19 -9.02 7.68
N GLN A 166 -21.49 -8.64 8.91
CA GLN A 166 -22.78 -8.10 9.29
C GLN A 166 -22.62 -6.66 9.77
N LYS A 167 -23.39 -5.73 9.21
CA LYS A 167 -23.42 -4.34 9.69
C LYS A 167 -23.84 -4.31 11.16
N SER A 168 -23.11 -3.55 11.97
CA SER A 168 -23.42 -3.44 13.41
C SER A 168 -24.79 -2.85 13.61
N PRO A 169 -25.64 -3.43 14.49
CA PRO A 169 -26.93 -2.84 14.84
C PRO A 169 -26.79 -1.51 15.62
N ALA A 170 -25.57 -1.19 16.08
CA ALA A 170 -25.27 0.07 16.77
C ALA A 170 -24.84 1.21 15.81
N ASN A 171 -24.86 0.98 14.48
CA ASN A 171 -24.49 2.01 13.52
C ASN A 171 -25.47 3.20 13.52
N PRO A 172 -24.94 4.44 13.38
CA PRO A 172 -23.53 4.78 13.40
C PRO A 172 -22.89 4.58 14.78
N VAL A 173 -21.71 3.91 14.82
CA VAL A 173 -20.98 3.74 16.09
C VAL A 173 -20.30 5.02 16.55
N LEU A 174 -20.09 5.97 15.62
CA LEU A 174 -19.55 7.30 15.91
C LEU A 174 -20.14 8.31 14.92
N SER A 175 -20.82 9.33 15.43
CA SER A 175 -21.32 10.48 14.68
C SER A 175 -20.62 11.75 15.14
N ASP A 176 -20.68 12.81 14.34
CA ASP A 176 -20.10 14.12 14.64
C ASP A 176 -20.63 14.76 15.94
N ALA A 177 -21.82 14.38 16.39
CA ALA A 177 -22.39 14.81 17.67
C ALA A 177 -21.47 14.51 18.87
N VAL A 178 -20.61 13.49 18.80
CA VAL A 178 -19.62 13.15 19.83
C VAL A 178 -18.56 14.23 19.98
N ASN A 179 -18.29 15.02 18.94
CA ASN A 179 -17.31 16.11 18.94
C ASN A 179 -17.79 17.37 19.69
N GLY A 180 -19.04 17.38 20.17
CA GLY A 180 -19.62 18.56 20.82
C GLY A 180 -19.71 19.75 19.85
N GLU A 181 -19.15 20.89 20.27
CA GLU A 181 -19.12 22.10 19.44
C GLU A 181 -18.02 22.09 18.36
N THR A 182 -17.09 21.13 18.42
CA THR A 182 -15.98 21.05 17.44
C THR A 182 -16.49 20.49 16.13
N LYS A 183 -16.56 21.33 15.11
CA LYS A 183 -16.88 20.87 13.76
C LYS A 183 -15.62 20.39 13.05
N VAL A 184 -15.67 19.17 12.51
CA VAL A 184 -14.61 18.58 11.69
C VAL A 184 -15.20 18.35 10.29
N TYR A 185 -14.54 18.89 9.30
CA TYR A 185 -14.85 18.68 7.88
C TYR A 185 -14.02 17.54 7.32
N ASP A 186 -14.48 16.88 6.27
CA ASP A 186 -13.81 15.71 5.69
C ASP A 186 -13.50 14.61 6.70
N TRP A 187 -14.34 14.47 7.70
CA TRP A 187 -14.16 13.61 8.86
C TRP A 187 -14.30 12.13 8.50
N ARG A 188 -13.15 11.42 8.34
CA ARG A 188 -13.14 10.08 7.76
C ARG A 188 -11.92 9.24 8.12
N ASP A 189 -11.96 7.99 7.66
CA ASP A 189 -10.89 7.00 7.65
C ASP A 189 -10.45 6.60 9.07
N PRO A 190 -11.32 5.91 9.83
CA PRO A 190 -11.02 5.50 11.19
C PRO A 190 -9.86 4.51 11.24
N PHE A 191 -8.92 4.75 12.16
CA PHE A 191 -7.83 3.84 12.47
C PHE A 191 -7.79 3.58 13.98
N ILE A 192 -7.88 2.30 14.38
CA ILE A 192 -7.86 1.87 15.77
C ILE A 192 -6.47 1.40 16.17
N PHE A 193 -6.03 1.83 17.35
CA PHE A 193 -4.78 1.42 17.97
C PHE A 193 -4.91 1.26 19.48
N HIS A 194 -3.89 0.69 20.12
CA HIS A 194 -3.86 0.50 21.56
C HIS A 194 -2.70 1.26 22.19
N ALA A 195 -2.96 1.93 23.30
CA ALA A 195 -1.95 2.56 24.14
C ALA A 195 -2.14 2.10 25.59
N GLY A 196 -1.28 1.20 26.05
CA GLY A 196 -1.47 0.52 27.33
C GLY A 196 -2.75 -0.32 27.33
N LYS A 197 -3.66 -0.01 28.26
CA LYS A 197 -4.97 -0.69 28.39
C LYS A 197 -6.10 0.00 27.59
N LYS A 198 -5.82 1.13 26.96
CA LYS A 198 -6.81 1.92 26.25
C LYS A 198 -6.90 1.49 24.79
N THR A 199 -8.12 1.37 24.30
CA THR A 199 -8.40 1.25 22.86
C THR A 199 -8.78 2.62 22.34
N LEU A 200 -8.04 3.11 21.37
CA LEU A 200 -8.12 4.45 20.82
C LEU A 200 -8.44 4.39 19.33
N LEU A 201 -9.07 5.43 18.83
CA LEU A 201 -9.39 5.60 17.43
C LEU A 201 -8.95 7.00 17.01
N ILE A 202 -8.35 7.12 15.83
CA ILE A 202 -8.09 8.40 15.17
C ILE A 202 -8.91 8.52 13.90
N LEU A 203 -9.23 9.76 13.55
CA LEU A 203 -9.89 10.16 12.31
C LEU A 203 -9.18 11.38 11.72
N GLY A 204 -9.09 11.41 10.40
CA GLY A 204 -8.61 12.56 9.65
C GLY A 204 -9.69 13.61 9.42
N GLY A 205 -9.27 14.72 8.82
CA GLY A 205 -10.12 15.84 8.43
C GLY A 205 -9.43 17.19 8.61
N HIS A 206 -10.23 18.25 8.68
CA HIS A 206 -9.77 19.60 9.00
C HIS A 206 -10.82 20.36 9.83
N LEU A 207 -10.36 21.34 10.64
CA LEU A 207 -11.23 22.05 11.58
C LEU A 207 -11.85 23.32 10.98
N ALA A 208 -11.15 23.99 10.07
CA ALA A 208 -11.65 25.17 9.39
C ALA A 208 -12.05 24.81 7.96
N LYS A 209 -13.01 25.55 7.40
CA LYS A 209 -13.52 25.28 6.05
C LYS A 209 -12.42 25.34 4.95
N ASP A 210 -11.39 26.14 5.17
CA ASP A 210 -10.34 26.41 4.18
C ASP A 210 -8.95 25.90 4.62
N GLY A 211 -8.90 24.91 5.52
CA GLY A 211 -7.63 24.31 5.97
C GLY A 211 -7.61 23.94 7.45
N ASP A 212 -6.40 23.85 8.02
CA ASP A 212 -6.14 23.39 9.38
C ASP A 212 -6.38 21.89 9.57
N ALA A 213 -5.66 21.14 8.73
CA ALA A 213 -5.69 19.67 8.71
C ALA A 213 -5.36 19.09 10.10
N ALA A 214 -6.19 18.16 10.55
CA ALA A 214 -6.11 17.64 11.90
C ALA A 214 -6.37 16.13 11.97
N VAL A 215 -5.65 15.48 12.88
CA VAL A 215 -5.92 14.13 13.33
C VAL A 215 -6.64 14.21 14.68
N ASN A 216 -7.87 13.75 14.72
CA ASN A 216 -8.75 13.75 15.90
C ASN A 216 -8.66 12.42 16.64
N ILE A 217 -8.73 12.44 17.99
CA ILE A 217 -8.56 11.23 18.80
C ILE A 217 -9.77 10.95 19.69
N TYR A 218 -10.12 9.67 19.77
CA TYR A 218 -11.26 9.14 20.54
C TYR A 218 -10.83 7.94 21.39
N GLU A 219 -11.45 7.76 22.55
CA GLU A 219 -11.26 6.61 23.44
C GLU A 219 -12.53 5.76 23.45
N ALA A 220 -12.38 4.45 23.33
CA ALA A 220 -13.49 3.52 23.46
C ALA A 220 -14.03 3.49 24.90
N GLU A 221 -15.35 3.65 25.07
CA GLU A 221 -16.02 3.60 26.37
C GLU A 221 -16.55 2.22 26.73
N ASN A 222 -16.54 1.27 25.77
CA ASN A 222 -17.02 -0.08 26.01
C ASN A 222 -16.23 -1.13 25.21
N PRO A 223 -16.18 -2.39 25.70
CA PRO A 223 -15.45 -3.46 25.04
C PRO A 223 -15.96 -3.80 23.63
N GLY A 224 -17.23 -3.49 23.33
CA GLY A 224 -17.82 -3.72 22.00
C GLY A 224 -17.45 -2.67 20.96
N LEU A 225 -16.71 -1.62 21.33
CA LEU A 225 -16.27 -0.52 20.48
C LEU A 225 -17.42 0.20 19.75
N THR A 226 -18.56 0.35 20.43
CA THR A 226 -19.77 0.99 19.88
C THR A 226 -20.06 2.35 20.49
N ARG A 227 -19.25 2.78 21.46
CA ARG A 227 -19.33 4.12 22.07
C ARG A 227 -17.93 4.67 22.26
N TRP A 228 -17.79 5.95 21.97
CA TRP A 228 -16.49 6.64 21.90
C TRP A 228 -16.59 8.01 22.59
N LYS A 229 -15.52 8.41 23.24
CA LYS A 229 -15.35 9.71 23.85
C LYS A 229 -14.32 10.51 23.06
N TYR A 230 -14.67 11.71 22.63
CA TYR A 230 -13.77 12.64 21.95
C TYR A 230 -12.80 13.29 22.94
N HIS A 231 -11.54 13.35 22.59
CA HIS A 231 -10.48 13.98 23.37
C HIS A 231 -9.84 15.19 22.69
N GLY A 232 -10.35 15.59 21.54
CA GLY A 232 -9.84 16.73 20.78
C GLY A 232 -8.88 16.33 19.66
N VAL A 233 -8.15 17.32 19.17
CA VAL A 233 -7.14 17.13 18.14
C VAL A 233 -5.88 16.54 18.76
N MET A 234 -5.40 15.42 18.21
CA MET A 234 -4.15 14.80 18.60
C MET A 234 -2.94 15.51 17.97
N PHE A 235 -3.09 15.90 16.70
CA PHE A 235 -2.02 16.53 15.93
C PHE A 235 -2.59 17.39 14.80
N HIS A 236 -2.06 18.60 14.62
CA HIS A 236 -2.28 19.43 13.44
C HIS A 236 -1.20 19.14 12.42
N VAL A 237 -1.58 18.87 11.17
CA VAL A 237 -0.65 18.54 10.09
C VAL A 237 -0.24 19.81 9.36
N PRO A 238 1.01 20.28 9.48
CA PRO A 238 1.43 21.54 8.92
C PRO A 238 1.35 21.56 7.39
N GLY A 239 0.73 22.61 6.82
CA GLY A 239 0.69 22.84 5.38
C GLY A 239 -0.21 21.88 4.58
N ALA A 240 -0.98 21.02 5.25
CA ALA A 240 -1.90 20.13 4.61
C ALA A 240 -3.32 20.73 4.56
N PRO A 241 -4.08 20.56 3.47
CA PRO A 241 -5.46 21.03 3.40
C PRO A 241 -6.43 20.14 4.19
N THR A 242 -6.15 18.85 4.28
CA THR A 242 -6.93 17.85 5.01
C THR A 242 -6.07 16.63 5.32
N VAL A 243 -6.60 15.68 6.08
CA VAL A 243 -5.98 14.37 6.36
C VAL A 243 -6.91 13.27 5.90
N GLU A 244 -6.39 12.39 5.05
CA GLU A 244 -7.00 11.10 4.72
C GLU A 244 -6.14 9.95 5.27
N CYS A 245 -6.76 8.80 5.49
CA CYS A 245 -6.14 7.52 5.85
C CYS A 245 -5.07 7.64 6.95
N PRO A 246 -5.35 8.28 8.10
CA PRO A 246 -4.37 8.36 9.17
C PRO A 246 -4.11 6.97 9.73
N ASN A 247 -2.83 6.64 9.97
CA ASN A 247 -2.41 5.44 10.68
C ASN A 247 -1.54 5.85 11.86
N PHE A 248 -1.82 5.36 13.05
CA PHE A 248 -1.03 5.68 14.24
C PHE A 248 -0.69 4.42 15.01
N PHE A 249 0.61 4.18 15.21
CA PHE A 249 1.09 2.93 15.79
C PHE A 249 2.45 3.11 16.45
N GLN A 250 2.76 2.19 17.37
CA GLN A 250 4.06 2.13 18.01
C GLN A 250 5.03 1.28 17.18
N LEU A 251 6.27 1.79 17.03
CA LEU A 251 7.39 1.10 16.39
C LEU A 251 8.62 1.21 17.30
N GLY A 252 8.99 0.13 17.95
CA GLY A 252 9.96 0.17 19.02
C GLY A 252 9.43 0.97 20.22
N ARG A 253 10.12 2.03 20.60
CA ARG A 253 9.72 2.93 21.69
C ARG A 253 8.97 4.18 21.21
N GLN A 254 9.02 4.48 19.92
CA GLN A 254 8.43 5.68 19.34
C GLN A 254 7.08 5.39 18.70
N TRP A 255 6.33 6.45 18.48
CA TRP A 255 5.06 6.42 17.76
C TRP A 255 5.24 6.97 16.35
N VAL A 256 4.52 6.39 15.42
CA VAL A 256 4.56 6.77 14.01
C VAL A 256 3.16 7.12 13.56
N LEU A 257 3.03 8.29 12.94
CA LEU A 257 1.80 8.76 12.30
C LEU A 257 2.02 8.82 10.78
N PHE A 258 1.13 8.22 10.02
CA PHE A 258 1.00 8.41 8.57
C PHE A 258 -0.22 9.25 8.26
N VAL A 259 -0.12 10.12 7.26
CA VAL A 259 -1.23 10.93 6.74
C VAL A 259 -1.12 11.10 5.24
N SER A 260 -2.27 11.15 4.57
CA SER A 260 -2.40 11.36 3.11
C SER A 260 -3.07 12.71 2.86
N PRO A 261 -2.31 13.78 2.54
CA PRO A 261 -2.81 15.16 2.51
C PRO A 261 -3.09 15.69 1.10
N TYR A 262 -3.69 14.88 0.19
CA TYR A 262 -3.86 15.19 -1.24
C TYR A 262 -2.53 15.45 -1.99
N GLY A 263 -1.45 14.88 -1.47
CA GLY A 263 -0.12 14.95 -2.02
C GLY A 263 0.67 13.70 -1.66
N ARG A 264 1.99 13.81 -1.55
CA ARG A 264 2.80 12.69 -1.06
C ARG A 264 2.42 12.32 0.36
N VAL A 265 2.31 11.02 0.62
CA VAL A 265 2.05 10.51 1.97
C VAL A 265 3.17 10.90 2.90
N GLN A 266 2.81 11.57 3.99
CA GLN A 266 3.76 12.03 5.01
C GLN A 266 3.80 11.03 6.16
N TYR A 267 4.98 10.90 6.77
CA TYR A 267 5.13 10.25 8.06
C TYR A 267 5.74 11.20 9.08
N PHE A 268 5.37 10.97 10.34
CA PHE A 268 5.92 11.66 11.50
C PHE A 268 6.32 10.61 12.54
N VAL A 269 7.47 10.76 13.17
CA VAL A 269 7.95 9.88 14.25
C VAL A 269 8.18 10.71 15.50
N GLY A 270 7.68 10.26 16.65
CA GLY A 270 7.78 11.03 17.89
C GLY A 270 7.18 10.33 19.10
N ASP A 271 6.82 11.12 20.11
CA ASP A 271 6.25 10.67 21.37
C ASP A 271 4.74 10.94 21.43
N PHE A 272 4.00 10.01 22.02
CA PHE A 272 2.58 10.19 22.30
C PHE A 272 2.36 10.32 23.81
N ASP A 273 1.83 11.46 24.21
CA ASP A 273 1.40 11.70 25.58
C ASP A 273 -0.07 11.30 25.77
N ALA A 274 -0.29 10.14 26.36
CA ALA A 274 -1.63 9.61 26.64
C ALA A 274 -2.37 10.35 27.77
N ALA A 275 -1.72 11.25 28.51
CA ALA A 275 -2.38 12.08 29.53
C ALA A 275 -3.00 13.34 28.91
N THR A 276 -2.34 13.93 27.93
CA THR A 276 -2.82 15.12 27.20
C THR A 276 -3.41 14.81 25.83
N TRP A 277 -3.31 13.56 25.38
CA TRP A 277 -3.79 13.11 24.05
C TRP A 277 -3.08 13.81 22.90
N ARG A 278 -1.79 14.16 23.08
CA ARG A 278 -1.00 14.89 22.09
C ARG A 278 0.10 14.03 21.52
N PHE A 279 0.35 14.19 20.24
CA PHE A 279 1.49 13.62 19.55
C PHE A 279 2.53 14.72 19.29
N HIS A 280 3.78 14.44 19.64
CA HIS A 280 4.92 15.35 19.54
C HIS A 280 5.97 14.75 18.60
N PRO A 281 5.95 15.07 17.29
CA PRO A 281 6.89 14.52 16.34
C PRO A 281 8.29 15.11 16.52
N HIS A 282 9.31 14.30 16.34
CA HIS A 282 10.73 14.69 16.32
C HIS A 282 11.28 14.68 14.89
N THR A 283 10.86 13.71 14.07
CA THR A 283 11.25 13.61 12.67
C THR A 283 10.01 13.44 11.76
N HIS A 284 10.17 13.80 10.50
CA HIS A 284 9.12 13.65 9.48
C HIS A 284 9.74 13.47 8.10
N GLY A 285 8.95 12.93 7.18
CA GLY A 285 9.35 12.73 5.79
C GLY A 285 8.21 12.19 4.93
N PHE A 286 8.55 11.67 3.76
CA PHE A 286 7.61 11.05 2.84
C PHE A 286 7.80 9.54 2.80
N LEU A 287 6.68 8.79 2.75
CA LEU A 287 6.74 7.34 2.58
C LEU A 287 7.20 6.93 1.19
N ASP A 288 6.86 7.72 0.19
CA ASP A 288 7.22 7.47 -1.19
C ASP A 288 7.44 8.80 -1.91
N TYR A 289 8.49 8.86 -2.71
CA TYR A 289 8.85 10.05 -3.47
C TYR A 289 8.32 10.01 -4.91
N GLY A 290 7.76 8.88 -5.34
CA GLY A 290 7.02 8.76 -6.59
C GLY A 290 5.65 9.46 -6.52
N SER A 291 4.94 9.48 -7.64
CA SER A 291 3.62 10.09 -7.73
C SER A 291 2.47 9.09 -7.59
N SER A 292 2.78 7.80 -7.49
CA SER A 292 1.76 6.76 -7.62
C SER A 292 1.34 6.10 -6.30
N PHE A 293 2.04 6.35 -5.20
CA PHE A 293 1.76 5.74 -3.89
C PHE A 293 0.88 6.65 -3.03
N TYR A 294 -0.26 6.14 -2.54
CA TYR A 294 -1.20 6.91 -1.72
C TYR A 294 -1.95 6.06 -0.69
N ALA A 295 -2.65 6.71 0.26
CA ALA A 295 -3.61 6.14 1.21
C ALA A 295 -3.14 4.83 1.91
N PRO A 296 -1.96 4.80 2.56
CA PRO A 296 -1.43 3.57 3.13
C PRO A 296 -2.26 3.03 4.28
N ASN A 297 -2.19 1.71 4.47
CA ASN A 297 -2.68 1.06 5.69
C ASN A 297 -1.67 0.03 6.20
N THR A 298 -1.64 -0.19 7.52
CA THR A 298 -0.59 -0.99 8.16
C THR A 298 -1.14 -2.14 8.99
N MET A 299 -0.34 -3.21 9.08
CA MET A 299 -0.62 -4.37 9.92
C MET A 299 0.61 -4.76 10.73
N GLN A 300 0.44 -5.02 12.03
CA GLN A 300 1.44 -5.75 12.78
C GLN A 300 1.24 -7.25 12.57
N ILE A 301 2.30 -7.96 12.16
CA ILE A 301 2.26 -9.40 11.93
C ILE A 301 2.72 -10.17 13.19
N PRO A 302 2.47 -11.49 13.29
CA PRO A 302 2.68 -12.26 14.54
C PRO A 302 4.09 -12.23 15.09
N ASP A 303 5.11 -12.03 14.28
CA ASP A 303 6.51 -11.92 14.71
C ASP A 303 6.90 -10.53 15.21
N GLY A 304 5.93 -9.61 15.34
CA GLY A 304 6.11 -8.25 15.83
C GLY A 304 6.50 -7.22 14.77
N ARG A 305 6.85 -7.63 13.55
CA ARG A 305 7.11 -6.70 12.44
C ARG A 305 5.84 -5.99 12.02
N ARG A 306 6.01 -4.77 11.49
CA ARG A 306 4.90 -4.01 10.91
C ARG A 306 5.10 -3.88 9.42
N LEU A 307 4.05 -4.15 8.68
CA LEU A 307 4.00 -4.02 7.22
C LEU A 307 3.06 -2.88 6.84
N VAL A 308 3.34 -2.25 5.70
CA VAL A 308 2.51 -1.23 5.08
C VAL A 308 2.27 -1.57 3.62
N TRP A 309 1.07 -1.27 3.16
CA TRP A 309 0.67 -1.22 1.75
C TRP A 309 0.11 0.15 1.45
N GLY A 310 0.31 0.65 0.24
CA GLY A 310 -0.35 1.83 -0.29
C GLY A 310 -1.09 1.52 -1.57
N TRP A 311 -2.06 2.32 -1.92
CA TRP A 311 -2.69 2.28 -3.23
C TRP A 311 -1.76 2.84 -4.29
N LEU A 312 -1.55 2.08 -5.34
CA LEU A 312 -0.85 2.53 -6.53
C LEU A 312 -1.87 2.99 -7.57
N ASN A 313 -1.79 4.28 -7.92
CA ASN A 313 -2.68 4.96 -8.83
C ASN A 313 -1.95 5.49 -10.07
N GLY A 314 -2.72 5.94 -11.07
CA GLY A 314 -2.17 6.51 -12.30
C GLY A 314 -2.25 5.58 -13.51
N PHE A 315 -2.95 4.45 -13.38
CA PHE A 315 -3.26 3.59 -14.53
C PHE A 315 -4.33 4.24 -15.41
N PRO A 316 -4.23 4.09 -16.75
CA PRO A 316 -5.28 4.57 -17.64
C PRO A 316 -6.56 3.73 -17.48
N PRO A 317 -7.76 4.32 -17.63
CA PRO A 317 -9.02 3.59 -17.64
C PRO A 317 -9.22 2.81 -18.96
N GLY A 318 -10.24 1.96 -19.00
CA GLY A 318 -10.65 1.26 -20.22
C GLY A 318 -10.00 -0.10 -20.43
N HIS A 319 -9.29 -0.63 -19.43
CA HIS A 319 -8.59 -1.92 -19.48
C HIS A 319 -9.34 -3.05 -18.73
N GLY A 320 -10.47 -2.73 -18.09
CA GLY A 320 -11.25 -3.65 -17.27
C GLY A 320 -10.67 -3.86 -15.87
N TRP A 321 -9.65 -3.07 -15.51
CA TRP A 321 -9.04 -3.00 -14.18
C TRP A 321 -8.39 -1.62 -13.98
N ASN A 322 -8.23 -1.20 -12.74
CA ASN A 322 -7.50 0.02 -12.40
C ASN A 322 -7.08 -0.01 -10.92
N GLY A 323 -5.83 0.33 -10.66
CA GLY A 323 -5.24 0.30 -9.32
C GLY A 323 -4.69 -1.07 -8.90
N CYS A 324 -3.72 -1.04 -8.01
CA CYS A 324 -3.20 -2.19 -7.27
C CYS A 324 -2.64 -1.71 -5.93
N LEU A 325 -2.30 -2.63 -5.02
CA LEU A 325 -1.56 -2.28 -3.82
C LEU A 325 -0.07 -2.38 -4.07
N SER A 326 0.73 -1.54 -3.41
CA SER A 326 2.19 -1.64 -3.41
C SER A 326 2.66 -3.00 -2.89
N LEU A 327 3.90 -3.34 -3.12
CA LEU A 327 4.53 -4.45 -2.41
C LEU A 327 4.40 -4.24 -0.89
N PRO A 328 4.27 -5.34 -0.11
CA PRO A 328 4.36 -5.23 1.34
C PRO A 328 5.74 -4.69 1.73
N ARG A 329 5.76 -3.55 2.41
CA ARG A 329 6.98 -2.91 2.91
C ARG A 329 7.08 -3.11 4.41
N GLN A 330 8.20 -3.67 4.87
CA GLN A 330 8.50 -3.79 6.29
C GLN A 330 9.02 -2.45 6.82
N LEU A 331 8.45 -2.02 7.94
CA LEU A 331 8.82 -0.77 8.62
C LEU A 331 9.78 -1.06 9.78
N SER A 332 10.77 -0.18 9.94
CA SER A 332 11.65 -0.13 11.10
C SER A 332 12.12 1.30 11.35
N LEU A 333 12.78 1.54 12.47
CA LEU A 333 13.43 2.82 12.75
C LEU A 333 14.95 2.66 12.73
N SER A 334 15.65 3.68 12.24
CA SER A 334 17.10 3.80 12.41
C SER A 334 17.44 4.13 13.88
N ASN A 335 18.73 4.08 14.22
CA ASN A 335 19.18 4.53 15.55
C ASN A 335 18.91 6.02 15.80
N ASP A 336 18.86 6.81 14.73
CA ASP A 336 18.58 8.25 14.77
C ASP A 336 17.07 8.57 14.77
N GLY A 337 16.22 7.55 14.73
CA GLY A 337 14.75 7.67 14.76
C GLY A 337 14.10 7.88 13.38
N ASP A 338 14.84 7.81 12.29
CA ASP A 338 14.27 7.91 10.94
C ASP A 338 13.55 6.63 10.54
N LEU A 339 12.42 6.78 9.86
CA LEU A 339 11.66 5.65 9.34
C LEU A 339 12.41 4.98 8.20
N ARG A 340 12.50 3.65 8.26
CA ARG A 340 13.05 2.79 7.21
C ARG A 340 11.98 1.89 6.63
N GLN A 341 12.10 1.63 5.34
CA GLN A 341 11.20 0.76 4.59
C GLN A 341 12.02 -0.20 3.74
N THR A 342 11.78 -1.49 3.90
CA THR A 342 12.37 -2.53 3.05
C THR A 342 11.29 -3.39 2.42
N PRO A 343 11.51 -3.96 1.23
CA PRO A 343 10.62 -4.99 0.72
C PRO A 343 10.45 -6.12 1.73
N ALA A 344 9.23 -6.61 1.94
CA ALA A 344 9.02 -7.70 2.88
C ALA A 344 9.83 -8.95 2.45
N PRO A 345 10.56 -9.60 3.38
CA PRO A 345 11.42 -10.75 3.04
C PRO A 345 10.70 -11.91 2.36
N GLN A 346 9.38 -12.01 2.55
CA GLN A 346 8.54 -13.03 1.94
C GLN A 346 8.52 -12.97 0.41
N LEU A 347 8.77 -11.80 -0.19
CA LEU A 347 8.85 -11.62 -1.64
C LEU A 347 9.94 -12.50 -2.28
N ALA A 348 10.98 -12.86 -1.52
CA ALA A 348 12.00 -13.79 -1.99
C ALA A 348 11.45 -15.16 -2.42
N LYS A 349 10.25 -15.56 -1.98
CA LYS A 349 9.58 -16.79 -2.42
C LYS A 349 9.12 -16.75 -3.88
N LEU A 350 9.01 -15.57 -4.48
CA LEU A 350 8.64 -15.39 -5.88
C LEU A 350 9.83 -15.53 -6.82
N ARG A 351 11.07 -15.46 -6.30
CA ARG A 351 12.29 -15.47 -7.10
C ARG A 351 12.50 -16.81 -7.80
N GLY A 352 12.63 -16.73 -9.13
CA GLY A 352 13.12 -17.83 -9.95
C GLY A 352 14.66 -17.90 -9.98
N PRO A 353 15.27 -18.63 -10.94
CA PRO A 353 16.71 -18.75 -11.09
C PRO A 353 17.36 -17.40 -11.39
N SER A 354 18.36 -17.00 -10.58
CA SER A 354 19.02 -15.70 -10.73
C SER A 354 20.18 -15.71 -11.70
N VAL A 355 20.45 -14.53 -12.27
CA VAL A 355 21.74 -14.18 -12.87
C VAL A 355 22.50 -13.25 -11.93
N LYS A 356 23.84 -13.37 -11.89
CA LYS A 356 24.66 -12.63 -10.93
C LYS A 356 25.99 -12.19 -11.54
N TRP A 357 26.36 -10.94 -11.24
CA TRP A 357 27.68 -10.38 -11.52
C TRP A 357 28.26 -9.77 -10.26
N SER A 358 29.55 -9.81 -10.13
CA SER A 358 30.24 -9.25 -8.95
C SER A 358 31.59 -8.65 -9.34
N ARG A 359 32.01 -7.63 -8.59
CA ARG A 359 33.28 -6.93 -8.74
C ARG A 359 33.49 -6.33 -10.14
N VAL A 360 32.40 -5.82 -10.75
CA VAL A 360 32.46 -5.14 -12.05
C VAL A 360 32.85 -3.69 -11.85
N GLN A 361 33.78 -3.19 -12.66
CA GLN A 361 34.10 -1.76 -12.71
C GLN A 361 33.26 -1.11 -13.80
N ALA A 362 32.43 -0.14 -13.45
CA ALA A 362 31.69 0.69 -14.39
C ALA A 362 32.29 2.10 -14.43
N GLY A 363 32.52 2.62 -15.62
CA GLY A 363 33.07 3.95 -15.87
C GLY A 363 32.24 4.71 -16.91
N SER A 364 32.87 5.60 -17.66
CA SER A 364 32.22 6.38 -18.71
C SER A 364 31.70 5.54 -19.89
N ASN A 365 32.25 4.35 -20.10
CA ASN A 365 31.74 3.41 -21.09
C ASN A 365 30.59 2.60 -20.48
N GLU A 366 29.51 2.49 -21.24
CA GLU A 366 28.33 1.70 -20.84
C GLU A 366 28.69 0.22 -20.67
N GLN A 367 28.29 -0.34 -19.50
CA GLN A 367 28.39 -1.77 -19.23
C GLN A 367 27.01 -2.38 -19.39
N THR A 368 26.91 -3.46 -20.16
CA THR A 368 25.62 -4.11 -20.47
C THR A 368 25.53 -5.48 -19.81
N PHE A 369 24.36 -5.74 -19.19
CA PHE A 369 24.02 -6.99 -18.50
C PHE A 369 22.71 -7.54 -19.08
N VAL A 370 22.73 -8.77 -19.58
CA VAL A 370 21.54 -9.45 -20.11
C VAL A 370 20.80 -10.09 -18.95
N LEU A 371 19.59 -9.63 -18.69
CA LEU A 371 18.75 -10.10 -17.60
C LEU A 371 17.92 -11.33 -17.98
N PRO A 372 17.26 -12.03 -17.02
CA PRO A 372 16.32 -13.10 -17.32
C PRO A 372 15.21 -12.62 -18.26
N LYS A 373 14.82 -13.46 -19.22
CA LYS A 373 13.75 -13.14 -20.19
C LYS A 373 12.38 -13.18 -19.49
N THR A 374 11.94 -12.04 -19.02
CA THR A 374 10.66 -11.87 -18.31
C THR A 374 10.27 -10.39 -18.29
N ASN A 375 9.00 -10.11 -18.04
CA ASN A 375 8.47 -8.75 -17.77
C ASN A 375 8.13 -8.53 -16.28
N THR A 376 8.57 -9.45 -15.41
CA THR A 376 8.46 -9.40 -13.97
C THR A 376 9.82 -9.68 -13.34
N LEU A 377 10.42 -8.67 -12.70
CA LEU A 377 11.82 -8.72 -12.27
C LEU A 377 11.99 -8.18 -10.86
N GLU A 378 12.95 -8.78 -10.16
CA GLU A 378 13.64 -8.12 -9.05
C GLU A 378 15.13 -7.98 -9.43
N ILE A 379 15.70 -6.78 -9.20
CA ILE A 379 17.11 -6.50 -9.40
C ILE A 379 17.65 -5.88 -8.12
N SER A 380 18.69 -6.50 -7.54
CA SER A 380 19.39 -5.98 -6.37
C SER A 380 20.81 -5.58 -6.76
N LEU A 381 21.19 -4.34 -6.40
CA LEU A 381 22.51 -3.77 -6.68
C LEU A 381 23.18 -3.29 -5.40
N GLU A 382 24.48 -3.54 -5.30
CA GLU A 382 25.37 -2.92 -4.32
C GLU A 382 26.49 -2.18 -5.06
N VAL A 383 26.50 -0.86 -4.96
CA VAL A 383 27.46 0.03 -5.60
C VAL A 383 28.41 0.61 -4.56
N ASP A 384 29.72 0.39 -4.72
CA ASP A 384 30.74 1.02 -3.90
C ASP A 384 30.98 2.46 -4.40
N TRP A 385 30.37 3.41 -3.68
CA TRP A 385 30.38 4.83 -4.02
C TRP A 385 31.64 5.48 -3.45
N GLN A 386 32.60 5.82 -4.28
CA GLN A 386 33.85 6.43 -3.79
C GLN A 386 34.00 7.91 -4.15
N THR A 387 33.99 8.26 -5.41
CA THR A 387 34.32 9.62 -5.88
C THR A 387 33.65 9.97 -7.19
N THR A 388 32.63 9.29 -7.59
CA THR A 388 31.94 9.59 -8.84
C THR A 388 30.92 10.69 -8.66
N ASN A 389 30.65 11.48 -9.69
CA ASN A 389 29.68 12.56 -9.63
C ASN A 389 28.28 12.12 -10.07
N ASN A 390 28.22 11.12 -10.95
CA ASN A 390 26.96 10.58 -11.45
C ASN A 390 27.05 9.09 -11.68
N PHE A 391 26.01 8.39 -11.32
CA PHE A 391 25.77 6.99 -11.60
C PHE A 391 24.43 6.91 -12.34
N LYS A 392 24.45 6.30 -13.53
CA LYS A 392 23.28 6.11 -14.35
C LYS A 392 23.04 4.63 -14.58
N LEU A 393 21.83 4.19 -14.34
CA LEU A 393 21.32 2.87 -14.64
C LEU A 393 20.15 3.02 -15.61
N GLU A 394 20.13 2.23 -16.67
CA GLU A 394 19.00 2.16 -17.59
C GLU A 394 18.52 0.71 -17.69
N LEU A 395 17.25 0.51 -17.47
CA LEU A 395 16.57 -0.75 -17.73
C LEU A 395 15.82 -0.63 -19.05
N LYS A 396 16.25 -1.41 -20.03
CA LYS A 396 15.80 -1.38 -21.43
C LYS A 396 15.05 -2.66 -21.78
N ASN A 397 14.06 -2.54 -22.64
CA ASN A 397 13.38 -3.69 -23.27
C ASN A 397 14.07 -4.04 -24.60
N GLY A 398 15.32 -4.52 -24.49
CA GLY A 398 16.19 -4.83 -25.62
C GLY A 398 17.11 -3.68 -26.05
N PRO A 399 18.08 -3.95 -26.94
CA PRO A 399 19.13 -2.99 -27.27
C PRO A 399 18.66 -1.77 -28.09
N LYS A 400 17.47 -1.84 -28.67
CA LYS A 400 16.88 -0.77 -29.49
C LYS A 400 15.76 0.00 -28.77
N ASP A 401 15.61 -0.19 -27.45
CA ASP A 401 14.61 0.52 -26.68
C ASP A 401 14.87 2.04 -26.70
N ALA A 402 13.91 2.79 -27.22
CA ALA A 402 14.00 4.25 -27.34
C ALA A 402 13.55 4.99 -26.05
N SER A 403 12.95 4.27 -25.11
CA SER A 403 12.36 4.84 -23.88
C SER A 403 12.75 4.03 -22.64
N PRO A 404 14.04 3.96 -22.30
CA PRO A 404 14.50 3.19 -21.17
C PRO A 404 13.99 3.75 -19.85
N MET A 405 13.82 2.89 -18.86
CA MET A 405 13.65 3.32 -17.47
C MET A 405 14.99 3.77 -16.91
N VAL A 406 15.11 5.05 -16.59
CA VAL A 406 16.36 5.67 -16.14
C VAL A 406 16.34 5.90 -14.63
N ILE A 407 17.40 5.45 -13.98
CA ILE A 407 17.69 5.72 -12.57
C ILE A 407 19.05 6.41 -12.49
N ASN A 408 19.07 7.62 -11.91
CA ASN A 408 20.29 8.41 -11.72
C ASN A 408 20.55 8.64 -10.24
N PHE A 409 21.81 8.62 -9.83
CA PHE A 409 22.23 9.02 -8.50
C PHE A 409 23.48 9.90 -8.59
N ASN A 410 23.46 11.06 -7.93
CA ASN A 410 24.56 12.04 -7.96
C ASN A 410 25.29 12.21 -6.63
N GLY A 411 25.01 11.33 -5.64
CA GLY A 411 25.56 11.40 -4.29
C GLY A 411 24.70 12.16 -3.28
N ALA A 412 23.68 12.92 -3.74
CA ALA A 412 22.77 13.69 -2.90
C ALA A 412 21.29 13.50 -3.27
N GLU A 413 21.01 13.11 -4.51
CA GLU A 413 19.66 12.93 -5.03
C GLU A 413 19.60 11.63 -5.84
N LEU A 414 18.57 10.83 -5.58
CA LEU A 414 18.16 9.71 -6.42
C LEU A 414 17.00 10.15 -7.31
N GLN A 415 17.16 9.96 -8.61
CA GLN A 415 16.11 10.20 -9.60
C GLN A 415 15.69 8.87 -10.23
N VAL A 416 14.40 8.60 -10.28
CA VAL A 416 13.78 7.46 -10.97
C VAL A 416 12.77 8.02 -11.96
N LEU A 417 13.06 7.93 -13.25
CA LEU A 417 12.30 8.60 -14.31
C LEU A 417 12.25 10.12 -14.02
N ASP A 418 11.05 10.67 -13.83
CA ASP A 418 10.78 12.07 -13.48
C ASP A 418 10.72 12.34 -11.96
N ALA A 419 10.66 11.30 -11.13
CA ALA A 419 10.56 11.42 -9.67
C ALA A 419 11.94 11.58 -9.04
N LYS A 420 12.07 12.44 -8.03
CA LYS A 420 13.30 12.76 -7.33
C LYS A 420 13.15 12.66 -5.84
N ALA A 421 14.18 12.11 -5.18
CA ALA A 421 14.25 11.97 -3.74
C ALA A 421 15.62 12.41 -3.22
N PRO A 422 15.69 13.15 -2.11
CA PRO A 422 16.94 13.37 -1.43
C PRO A 422 17.47 12.03 -0.89
N LEU A 423 18.71 11.71 -1.22
CA LEU A 423 19.40 10.53 -0.74
C LEU A 423 20.88 10.87 -0.54
N SER A 424 21.26 11.10 0.69
CA SER A 424 22.65 11.34 1.04
C SER A 424 23.23 10.09 1.70
N LEU A 425 24.43 9.71 1.29
CA LEU A 425 25.16 8.66 1.98
C LEU A 425 25.78 9.28 3.25
N SER A 426 25.48 8.69 4.40
CA SER A 426 26.02 9.14 5.69
C SER A 426 27.55 9.17 5.70
N PRO A 427 28.22 10.05 6.49
CA PRO A 427 29.66 10.02 6.63
C PRO A 427 30.17 8.62 7.00
N GLY A 428 31.05 8.05 6.16
CA GLY A 428 31.53 6.67 6.31
C GLY A 428 30.71 5.59 5.58
N GLN A 429 29.46 5.85 5.18
CA GLN A 429 28.69 4.98 4.31
C GLN A 429 29.12 5.21 2.86
N ARG A 430 29.67 4.16 2.23
CA ARG A 430 30.15 4.21 0.85
C ARG A 430 29.39 3.24 -0.07
N THR A 431 28.24 2.78 0.36
CA THR A 431 27.47 1.82 -0.42
C THR A 431 26.10 2.39 -0.73
N LEU A 432 25.79 2.48 -2.02
CA LEU A 432 24.44 2.64 -2.51
C LEU A 432 23.87 1.23 -2.73
N HIS A 433 22.79 0.93 -2.03
CA HIS A 433 22.01 -0.29 -2.22
C HIS A 433 20.70 0.07 -2.91
N LEU A 434 20.37 -0.63 -3.98
CA LEU A 434 19.10 -0.48 -4.71
C LEU A 434 18.44 -1.85 -4.85
N ASP A 435 17.17 -1.94 -4.46
CA ASP A 435 16.27 -3.04 -4.85
C ASP A 435 15.21 -2.47 -5.79
N ILE A 436 15.12 -3.03 -6.99
CA ILE A 436 14.26 -2.56 -8.08
C ILE A 436 13.30 -3.68 -8.43
N PHE A 437 12.01 -3.42 -8.35
CA PHE A 437 10.95 -4.35 -8.72
C PHE A 437 10.22 -3.82 -9.94
N VAL A 438 10.09 -4.66 -10.96
CA VAL A 438 9.28 -4.40 -12.14
C VAL A 438 8.21 -5.48 -12.23
N ASP A 439 6.97 -5.07 -12.24
CA ASP A 439 5.81 -5.95 -12.43
C ASP A 439 4.95 -5.40 -13.58
N ARG A 440 5.36 -5.73 -14.79
CA ARG A 440 4.73 -5.27 -16.03
C ARG A 440 4.64 -3.74 -16.12
N SER A 441 3.61 -3.13 -15.56
CA SER A 441 3.38 -1.68 -15.59
C SER A 441 3.68 -0.98 -14.27
N VAL A 442 4.26 -1.67 -13.30
CA VAL A 442 4.64 -1.11 -12.00
C VAL A 442 6.14 -1.16 -11.81
N LEU A 443 6.73 -0.05 -11.36
CA LEU A 443 8.12 0.07 -10.94
C LEU A 443 8.16 0.55 -9.50
N GLU A 444 8.75 -0.25 -8.60
CA GLU A 444 9.10 0.17 -7.24
C GLU A 444 10.61 0.10 -7.03
N VAL A 445 11.20 1.19 -6.56
CA VAL A 445 12.64 1.31 -6.26
C VAL A 445 12.83 1.63 -4.80
N PHE A 446 13.61 0.81 -4.13
CA PHE A 446 14.03 1.00 -2.73
C PHE A 446 15.51 1.34 -2.71
N ALA A 447 15.89 2.39 -2.00
CA ALA A 447 17.27 2.83 -1.90
C ALA A 447 17.70 3.00 -0.43
N ASN A 448 18.74 2.29 -0.03
CA ASN A 448 19.34 2.36 1.32
C ASN A 448 18.32 2.23 2.46
N ASP A 449 17.23 1.53 2.27
CA ASP A 449 16.11 1.33 3.20
C ASP A 449 15.39 2.61 3.63
N THR A 450 15.76 3.77 3.10
CA THR A 450 15.24 5.08 3.52
C THR A 450 14.40 5.77 2.46
N VAL A 451 14.63 5.48 1.19
CA VAL A 451 13.95 6.11 0.06
C VAL A 451 13.22 5.06 -0.75
N CYS A 452 11.94 5.33 -1.01
CA CYS A 452 11.10 4.57 -1.94
C CYS A 452 10.60 5.49 -3.06
N LEU A 453 10.61 5.01 -4.30
CA LEU A 453 10.03 5.70 -5.45
C LEU A 453 9.20 4.70 -6.24
N THR A 454 7.92 4.99 -6.35
CA THR A 454 6.95 4.16 -7.07
C THR A 454 6.41 4.89 -8.28
N LYS A 455 6.40 4.22 -9.42
CA LYS A 455 5.91 4.76 -10.70
C LYS A 455 5.08 3.74 -11.45
N ILE A 456 4.00 4.22 -12.07
CA ILE A 456 3.32 3.48 -13.11
C ILE A 456 4.05 3.76 -14.43
N ILE A 457 4.36 2.69 -15.15
CA ILE A 457 5.14 2.71 -16.39
C ILE A 457 4.33 2.10 -17.54
N SER A 458 4.74 2.33 -18.77
CA SER A 458 4.23 1.57 -19.91
C SER A 458 4.57 0.08 -19.72
N PRO A 459 3.74 -0.85 -20.24
CA PRO A 459 3.97 -2.27 -20.07
C PRO A 459 5.39 -2.67 -20.48
N PHE A 460 6.14 -3.24 -19.54
CA PHE A 460 7.52 -3.64 -19.75
C PHE A 460 7.59 -4.95 -20.52
N GLY A 461 8.50 -5.02 -21.47
CA GLY A 461 8.64 -6.20 -22.32
C GLY A 461 9.49 -7.30 -21.70
N SER A 462 9.56 -8.44 -22.37
CA SER A 462 10.17 -9.68 -21.86
C SER A 462 11.64 -9.90 -22.21
N ASN A 463 12.34 -8.92 -22.80
CA ASN A 463 13.75 -9.03 -23.14
C ASN A 463 14.61 -7.95 -22.45
N PRO A 464 14.64 -7.93 -21.11
CA PRO A 464 15.27 -6.86 -20.36
C PRO A 464 16.79 -6.87 -20.49
N ILE A 465 17.36 -5.67 -20.60
CA ILE A 465 18.79 -5.40 -20.54
C ILE A 465 19.02 -4.31 -19.52
N LEU A 466 19.99 -4.50 -18.65
CA LEU A 466 20.46 -3.49 -17.73
C LEU A 466 21.74 -2.86 -18.29
N THR A 467 21.77 -1.52 -18.39
CA THR A 467 23.00 -0.82 -18.71
C THR A 467 23.40 0.11 -17.58
N ILE A 468 24.69 0.20 -17.30
CA ILE A 468 25.24 0.99 -16.21
C ILE A 468 26.42 1.82 -16.73
N GLN A 469 26.43 3.10 -16.35
CA GLN A 469 27.46 4.06 -16.66
C GLN A 469 27.76 4.93 -15.43
N ALA A 470 28.99 5.36 -15.23
CA ALA A 470 29.38 6.27 -14.17
C ALA A 470 30.47 7.24 -14.61
N ASP A 471 30.40 8.49 -14.16
CA ASP A 471 31.37 9.52 -14.48
C ASP A 471 32.63 9.43 -13.60
N GLY A 472 33.63 10.26 -13.92
CA GLY A 472 34.85 10.42 -13.13
C GLY A 472 35.71 9.15 -13.07
N ARG A 473 36.03 8.69 -11.87
CA ARG A 473 36.81 7.45 -11.65
C ARG A 473 35.96 6.18 -11.77
N GLY A 474 34.67 6.34 -12.07
CA GLY A 474 33.72 5.24 -12.12
C GLY A 474 33.33 4.72 -10.74
N VAL A 475 32.53 3.67 -10.73
CA VAL A 475 32.04 2.95 -9.54
C VAL A 475 32.41 1.48 -9.62
N ARG A 476 32.59 0.87 -8.46
CA ARG A 476 32.70 -0.57 -8.34
C ARG A 476 31.35 -1.15 -7.97
N LEU A 477 30.81 -1.97 -8.85
CA LEU A 477 29.62 -2.76 -8.58
C LEU A 477 30.06 -3.98 -7.75
N LYS A 478 29.78 -3.98 -6.45
CA LYS A 478 30.12 -5.11 -5.57
C LYS A 478 29.31 -6.34 -5.97
N ARG A 479 28.02 -6.11 -6.27
CA ARG A 479 27.08 -7.15 -6.67
C ARG A 479 25.98 -6.55 -7.54
N ILE A 480 25.60 -7.26 -8.56
CA ILE A 480 24.33 -7.16 -9.28
C ILE A 480 23.73 -8.55 -9.26
N GLN A 481 22.49 -8.66 -8.88
CA GLN A 481 21.74 -9.92 -8.94
C GLN A 481 20.33 -9.65 -9.43
N ALA A 482 19.84 -10.45 -10.36
CA ALA A 482 18.50 -10.31 -10.91
C ALA A 482 17.79 -11.65 -10.95
N TRP A 483 16.48 -11.59 -10.63
CA TRP A 483 15.60 -12.77 -10.61
C TRP A 483 14.36 -12.48 -11.45
N PRO A 484 13.85 -13.46 -12.21
CA PRO A 484 12.46 -13.44 -12.65
C PRO A 484 11.58 -13.66 -11.42
N MET A 485 10.45 -12.96 -11.38
CA MET A 485 9.47 -13.02 -10.30
C MET A 485 8.18 -13.73 -10.74
#